data_402c500ea30881d6adf3e20860c432ce
#
_entry.id   402c500ea30881d6adf3e20860c432ce
#
_cell.length_a   1.000
_cell.length_b   1.000
_cell.length_c   1.000
_cell.angle_alpha   90.00
_cell.angle_beta   90.00
_cell.angle_gamma   90.00
#
_symmetry.space_group_name_H-M   'P 1'
#
loop_
_entity.id
_entity.type
_entity.pdbx_description
1 polymer ?
#
loop_
_entity_poly.entity_id
_entity_poly.type
_entity_poly.pdbx_seq_one_letter_code
_entity_poly.pdbx_strand_id
1 'polypeptide(L)'
;MIVSGSEGVMSTKEKILDAALTLFAENGYDGTSVEQIANIVGIKAPSLYKHYKGKEDILNALIDSAEVRYEEMFGSENNIGKLPQSQEEFIKVTMERISFTMRDPIIRKTRMLLVQEQFRNERISEVTTRHQLDGIHREAFAAFL
;
A
#
# COMPACT_ATOMS: atom_id res chain seq x y z
N MET A 1 -1.40 -19.15 -15.60
CA MET A 1 -2.21 -19.99 -14.74
C MET A 1 -3.21 -19.08 -14.04
N ILE A 2 -4.45 -19.22 -14.39
CA ILE A 2 -5.55 -18.43 -13.83
C ILE A 2 -5.77 -18.95 -12.41
N VAL A 3 -5.37 -18.18 -11.42
CA VAL A 3 -5.88 -18.39 -10.09
C VAL A 3 -7.34 -18.00 -10.13
N SER A 4 -8.19 -19.00 -10.13
CA SER A 4 -9.60 -18.86 -9.84
C SER A 4 -9.71 -18.34 -8.41
N GLY A 5 -9.51 -17.04 -8.25
CA GLY A 5 -9.95 -16.34 -7.07
C GLY A 5 -11.46 -16.40 -7.11
N SER A 6 -12.06 -16.99 -6.07
CA SER A 6 -13.45 -16.76 -5.74
C SER A 6 -13.73 -15.27 -5.95
N GLU A 7 -14.68 -14.92 -6.80
CA GLU A 7 -15.30 -13.61 -6.82
C GLU A 7 -16.07 -13.45 -5.49
N GLY A 8 -15.31 -13.32 -4.41
CA GLY A 8 -15.84 -13.00 -3.10
C GLY A 8 -16.38 -11.60 -3.20
N VAL A 9 -17.66 -11.44 -2.92
CA VAL A 9 -18.30 -10.13 -2.82
C VAL A 9 -17.50 -9.31 -1.81
N MET A 10 -16.88 -8.21 -2.26
CA MET A 10 -16.13 -7.29 -1.40
C MET A 10 -17.01 -6.85 -0.23
N SER A 11 -16.49 -6.97 0.96
CA SER A 11 -17.14 -6.45 2.17
C SER A 11 -17.29 -4.93 2.10
N THR A 12 -18.21 -4.35 2.84
CA THR A 12 -18.35 -2.90 2.94
C THR A 12 -17.05 -2.23 3.37
N LYS A 13 -16.31 -2.86 4.27
CA LYS A 13 -15.01 -2.37 4.74
C LYS A 13 -13.98 -2.30 3.62
N GLU A 14 -13.89 -3.32 2.79
CA GLU A 14 -13.00 -3.34 1.61
C GLU A 14 -13.41 -2.31 0.55
N LYS A 15 -14.72 -2.15 0.31
CA LYS A 15 -15.23 -1.10 -0.61
C LYS A 15 -14.88 0.30 -0.13
N ILE A 16 -14.92 0.56 1.17
CA ILE A 16 -14.50 1.85 1.75
C ILE A 16 -13.02 2.09 1.49
N LEU A 17 -12.15 1.09 1.70
CA LEU A 17 -10.72 1.23 1.44
C LEU A 17 -10.42 1.47 -0.04
N ASP A 18 -11.06 0.74 -0.94
CA ASP A 18 -10.86 0.91 -2.39
C ASP A 18 -11.31 2.29 -2.88
N ALA A 19 -12.48 2.76 -2.44
CA ALA A 19 -12.99 4.10 -2.75
C ALA A 19 -12.07 5.19 -2.18
N ALA A 20 -11.63 5.04 -0.92
CA ALA A 20 -10.73 5.98 -0.28
C ALA A 20 -9.38 6.05 -0.97
N LEU A 21 -8.77 4.92 -1.32
CA LEU A 21 -7.49 4.87 -2.02
C LEU A 21 -7.58 5.57 -3.38
N THR A 22 -8.66 5.39 -4.12
CA THR A 22 -8.88 6.06 -5.40
C THR A 22 -9.00 7.56 -5.22
N LEU A 23 -9.85 8.02 -4.29
CA LEU A 23 -10.03 9.46 -4.02
C LEU A 23 -8.77 10.12 -3.48
N PHE A 24 -8.05 9.48 -2.57
CA PHE A 24 -6.79 10.01 -2.05
C PHE A 24 -5.73 10.13 -3.15
N ALA A 25 -5.64 9.15 -4.05
CA ALA A 25 -4.72 9.20 -5.18
C ALA A 25 -5.07 10.30 -6.21
N GLU A 26 -6.35 10.58 -6.41
CA GLU A 26 -6.83 11.57 -7.38
C GLU A 26 -6.87 13.00 -6.82
N ASN A 27 -7.35 13.16 -5.59
CA ASN A 27 -7.65 14.48 -5.00
C ASN A 27 -6.70 14.86 -3.84
N GLY A 28 -5.80 13.96 -3.45
CA GLY A 28 -5.01 14.08 -2.24
C GLY A 28 -5.78 13.74 -0.96
N TYR A 29 -5.06 13.56 0.13
CA TYR A 29 -5.65 13.23 1.43
C TYR A 29 -6.55 14.37 1.95
N ASP A 30 -6.05 15.61 1.92
CA ASP A 30 -6.81 16.77 2.42
C ASP A 30 -8.00 17.13 1.51
N GLY A 31 -7.89 16.88 0.20
CA GLY A 31 -8.95 17.12 -0.77
C GLY A 31 -10.09 16.09 -0.77
N THR A 32 -10.01 15.07 0.10
CA THR A 32 -11.00 14.00 0.19
C THR A 32 -11.73 14.05 1.53
N SER A 33 -13.07 13.94 1.49
CA SER A 33 -13.93 13.86 2.69
C SER A 33 -14.49 12.46 2.90
N VAL A 34 -14.89 12.18 4.15
CA VAL A 34 -15.59 10.93 4.50
C VAL A 34 -16.91 10.79 3.76
N GLU A 35 -17.61 11.90 3.54
CA GLU A 35 -18.86 11.95 2.80
C GLU A 35 -18.67 11.55 1.33
N GLN A 36 -17.58 12.00 0.69
CA GLN A 36 -17.25 11.62 -0.69
C GLN A 36 -16.97 10.10 -0.77
N ILE A 37 -16.22 9.56 0.17
CA ILE A 37 -15.94 8.12 0.24
C ILE A 37 -17.26 7.34 0.42
N ALA A 38 -18.09 7.72 1.38
CA ALA A 38 -19.38 7.08 1.64
C ALA A 38 -20.29 7.12 0.42
N ASN A 39 -20.31 8.24 -0.30
CA ASN A 39 -21.10 8.41 -1.51
C ASN A 39 -20.68 7.44 -2.64
N ILE A 40 -19.38 7.27 -2.87
CA ILE A 40 -18.87 6.30 -3.86
C ILE A 40 -19.25 4.88 -3.50
N VAL A 41 -19.16 4.52 -2.22
CA VAL A 41 -19.54 3.18 -1.72
C VAL A 41 -21.06 2.96 -1.76
N GLY A 42 -21.85 4.02 -1.86
CA GLY A 42 -23.32 3.97 -1.85
C GLY A 42 -23.90 3.78 -0.43
N ILE A 43 -23.21 4.28 0.59
CA ILE A 43 -23.63 4.26 1.98
C ILE A 43 -23.72 5.68 2.55
N LYS A 44 -24.41 5.85 3.67
CA LYS A 44 -24.41 7.13 4.39
C LYS A 44 -23.18 7.24 5.31
N ALA A 45 -22.69 8.47 5.53
CA ALA A 45 -21.53 8.73 6.41
C ALA A 45 -21.65 8.07 7.81
N PRO A 46 -22.80 8.06 8.51
CA PRO A 46 -22.93 7.33 9.77
C PRO A 46 -22.65 5.82 9.66
N SER A 47 -22.94 5.22 8.51
CA SER A 47 -22.64 3.80 8.26
C SER A 47 -21.14 3.57 8.06
N LEU A 48 -20.45 4.51 7.42
CA LEU A 48 -18.99 4.46 7.28
C LEU A 48 -18.31 4.54 8.65
N TYR A 49 -18.76 5.42 9.53
CA TYR A 49 -18.21 5.57 10.89
C TYR A 49 -18.37 4.33 11.78
N LYS A 50 -19.22 3.36 11.41
CA LYS A 50 -19.25 2.04 12.07
C LYS A 50 -18.04 1.16 11.72
N HIS A 51 -17.36 1.46 10.62
CA HIS A 51 -16.21 0.69 10.14
C HIS A 51 -14.88 1.38 10.44
N TYR A 52 -14.83 2.70 10.31
CA TYR A 52 -13.63 3.53 10.50
C TYR A 52 -13.97 4.80 11.24
N LYS A 53 -13.13 5.20 12.19
CA LYS A 53 -13.34 6.39 13.03
C LYS A 53 -13.24 7.71 12.26
N GLY A 54 -12.58 7.71 11.11
CA GLY A 54 -12.38 8.87 10.26
C GLY A 54 -11.36 8.62 9.16
N LYS A 55 -10.99 9.67 8.44
CA LYS A 55 -10.01 9.62 7.33
C LYS A 55 -8.65 9.03 7.73
N GLU A 56 -8.17 9.40 8.90
CA GLU A 56 -6.88 8.92 9.41
C GLU A 56 -6.89 7.41 9.67
N ASP A 57 -7.97 6.89 10.23
CA ASP A 57 -8.14 5.46 10.46
C ASP A 57 -8.20 4.68 9.13
N ILE A 58 -8.86 5.25 8.12
CA ILE A 58 -8.89 4.70 6.76
C ILE A 58 -7.48 4.72 6.14
N LEU A 59 -6.75 5.83 6.29
CA LEU A 59 -5.39 5.94 5.77
C LEU A 59 -4.45 4.91 6.40
N ASN A 60 -4.50 4.74 7.72
CA ASN A 60 -3.71 3.72 8.42
C ASN A 60 -4.05 2.32 7.92
N ALA A 61 -5.34 2.00 7.76
CA ALA A 61 -5.77 0.70 7.24
C ALA A 61 -5.31 0.46 5.79
N LEU A 62 -5.24 1.51 4.95
CA LEU A 62 -4.69 1.41 3.59
C LEU A 62 -3.21 1.11 3.60
N ILE A 63 -2.45 1.79 4.47
CA ILE A 63 -1.01 1.57 4.62
C ILE A 63 -0.75 0.14 5.10
N ASP A 64 -1.42 -0.29 6.17
CA ASP A 64 -1.30 -1.64 6.72
C ASP A 64 -1.65 -2.72 5.67
N SER A 65 -2.70 -2.50 4.88
CA SER A 65 -3.11 -3.41 3.80
C SER A 65 -2.05 -3.50 2.69
N ALA A 66 -1.41 -2.40 2.35
CA ALA A 66 -0.34 -2.39 1.37
C ALA A 66 0.93 -3.09 1.88
N GLU A 67 1.26 -2.90 3.17
CA GLU A 67 2.38 -3.60 3.82
C GLU A 67 2.16 -5.11 3.81
N VAL A 68 0.99 -5.58 4.26
CA VAL A 68 0.63 -7.01 4.23
C VAL A 68 0.73 -7.59 2.81
N ARG A 69 0.19 -6.88 1.83
CA ARG A 69 0.23 -7.32 0.43
C ARG A 69 1.66 -7.42 -0.12
N TYR A 70 2.52 -6.50 0.28
CA TYR A 70 3.93 -6.52 -0.08
C TYR A 70 4.68 -7.68 0.59
N GLU A 71 4.42 -7.90 1.88
CA GLU A 71 4.99 -9.01 2.65
C GLU A 71 4.54 -10.39 2.15
N GLU A 72 3.27 -10.52 1.75
CA GLU A 72 2.75 -11.76 1.15
C GLU A 72 3.49 -12.12 -0.14
N MET A 73 3.88 -11.12 -0.92
CA MET A 73 4.59 -11.33 -2.19
C MET A 73 6.10 -11.59 -1.99
N PHE A 74 6.73 -10.91 -1.05
CA PHE A 74 8.20 -10.88 -0.94
C PHE A 74 8.75 -11.34 0.41
N GLY A 75 7.89 -11.71 1.34
CA GLY A 75 8.25 -12.04 2.73
C GLY A 75 8.33 -10.80 3.63
N SER A 76 8.26 -11.03 4.94
CA SER A 76 8.40 -9.97 5.94
C SER A 76 9.87 -9.64 6.19
N GLU A 77 10.14 -8.46 6.76
CA GLU A 77 11.49 -8.02 7.16
C GLU A 77 12.20 -9.04 8.07
N ASN A 78 11.43 -9.76 8.90
CA ASN A 78 11.94 -10.79 9.79
C ASN A 78 12.19 -12.15 9.10
N ASN A 79 11.71 -12.29 7.87
CA ASN A 79 11.87 -13.50 7.06
C ASN A 79 12.31 -13.09 5.66
N ILE A 80 13.37 -12.31 5.61
CA ILE A 80 14.08 -12.03 4.37
C ILE A 80 14.58 -13.37 3.87
N GLY A 81 13.97 -13.86 2.81
CA GLY A 81 14.42 -15.08 2.13
C GLY A 81 15.91 -14.99 1.84
N LYS A 82 16.56 -16.09 1.58
CA LYS A 82 18.01 -16.12 1.31
C LYS A 82 18.42 -14.93 0.47
N LEU A 83 19.38 -14.17 0.99
CA LEU A 83 20.00 -13.08 0.23
C LEU A 83 20.45 -13.61 -1.13
N PRO A 84 20.30 -12.84 -2.21
CA PRO A 84 20.76 -13.25 -3.53
C PRO A 84 22.22 -13.69 -3.48
N GLN A 85 22.50 -14.89 -3.98
CA GLN A 85 23.83 -15.50 -3.92
C GLN A 85 24.68 -15.14 -5.16
N SER A 86 24.08 -14.49 -6.15
CA SER A 86 24.73 -14.05 -7.38
C SER A 86 24.17 -12.73 -7.88
N GLN A 87 24.95 -12.05 -8.72
CA GLN A 87 24.51 -10.84 -9.40
C GLN A 87 23.23 -11.07 -10.24
N GLU A 88 23.15 -12.22 -10.91
CA GLU A 88 21.99 -12.58 -11.73
C GLU A 88 20.73 -12.74 -10.89
N GLU A 89 20.84 -13.43 -9.76
CA GLU A 89 19.74 -13.60 -8.81
C GLU A 89 19.30 -12.27 -8.20
N PHE A 90 20.25 -11.39 -7.86
CA PHE A 90 19.97 -10.04 -7.39
C PHE A 90 19.18 -9.22 -8.41
N ILE A 91 19.64 -9.23 -9.66
CA ILE A 91 18.94 -8.52 -10.75
C ILE A 91 17.54 -9.06 -10.92
N LYS A 92 17.37 -10.39 -10.95
CA LYS A 92 16.07 -11.05 -11.10
C LYS A 92 15.11 -10.63 -9.98
N VAL A 93 15.49 -10.78 -8.73
CA VAL A 93 14.65 -10.43 -7.57
C VAL A 93 14.30 -8.93 -7.58
N THR A 94 15.26 -8.08 -7.90
CA THR A 94 15.03 -6.62 -7.98
C THR A 94 14.03 -6.29 -9.09
N MET A 95 14.17 -6.88 -10.27
CA MET A 95 13.26 -6.67 -11.38
C MET A 95 11.84 -7.19 -11.08
N GLU A 96 11.70 -8.32 -10.41
CA GLU A 96 10.41 -8.84 -9.97
C GLU A 96 9.72 -7.88 -8.99
N ARG A 97 10.44 -7.33 -8.02
CA ARG A 97 9.92 -6.35 -7.06
C ARG A 97 9.51 -5.04 -7.72
N ILE A 98 10.34 -4.51 -8.60
CA ILE A 98 10.01 -3.30 -9.38
C ILE A 98 8.76 -3.57 -10.22
N SER A 99 8.72 -4.69 -10.92
CA SER A 99 7.59 -5.07 -11.77
C SER A 99 6.29 -5.19 -10.98
N PHE A 100 6.32 -5.81 -9.81
CA PHE A 100 5.16 -5.90 -8.90
C PHE A 100 4.71 -4.50 -8.44
N THR A 101 5.63 -3.69 -7.95
CA THR A 101 5.34 -2.32 -7.47
C THR A 101 4.72 -1.44 -8.57
N MET A 102 5.10 -1.65 -9.82
CA MET A 102 4.57 -0.88 -10.95
C MET A 102 3.23 -1.42 -11.47
N ARG A 103 2.98 -2.72 -11.37
CA ARG A 103 1.81 -3.38 -11.97
C ARG A 103 0.67 -3.60 -11.00
N ASP A 104 0.95 -3.86 -9.72
CA ASP A 104 -0.11 -4.05 -8.73
C ASP A 104 -0.86 -2.73 -8.51
N PRO A 105 -2.18 -2.69 -8.76
CA PRO A 105 -2.94 -1.44 -8.73
C PRO A 105 -3.04 -0.84 -7.33
N ILE A 106 -3.07 -1.66 -6.29
CA ILE A 106 -3.15 -1.20 -4.88
C ILE A 106 -1.81 -0.61 -4.47
N ILE A 107 -0.72 -1.34 -4.67
CA ILE A 107 0.64 -0.88 -4.34
C ILE A 107 0.97 0.40 -5.11
N ARG A 108 0.64 0.45 -6.40
CA ARG A 108 0.89 1.63 -7.23
C ARG A 108 0.15 2.87 -6.72
N LYS A 109 -1.17 2.76 -6.44
CA LYS A 109 -1.98 3.88 -5.93
C LYS A 109 -1.51 4.31 -4.53
N THR A 110 -1.22 3.35 -3.65
CA THR A 110 -0.70 3.64 -2.31
C THR A 110 0.63 4.38 -2.40
N ARG A 111 1.54 3.92 -3.25
CA ARG A 111 2.82 4.59 -3.46
C ARG A 111 2.65 6.02 -4.00
N MET A 112 1.74 6.24 -4.95
CA MET A 112 1.44 7.58 -5.44
C MET A 112 0.95 8.49 -4.31
N LEU A 113 0.04 8.01 -3.48
CA LEU A 113 -0.44 8.73 -2.31
C LEU A 113 0.71 9.06 -1.34
N LEU A 114 1.54 8.09 -1.00
CA LEU A 114 2.68 8.30 -0.10
C LEU A 114 3.65 9.37 -0.65
N VAL A 115 3.99 9.32 -1.92
CA VAL A 115 4.90 10.28 -2.57
C VAL A 115 4.30 11.70 -2.58
N GLN A 116 3.00 11.83 -2.85
CA GLN A 116 2.33 13.14 -2.89
C GLN A 116 2.19 13.78 -1.50
N GLU A 117 1.93 12.99 -0.49
CA GLU A 117 1.58 13.48 0.86
C GLU A 117 2.75 13.48 1.85
N GLN A 118 3.89 12.89 1.52
CA GLN A 118 5.03 12.74 2.44
C GLN A 118 5.54 14.05 3.05
N PHE A 119 5.35 15.17 2.37
CA PHE A 119 5.77 16.48 2.88
C PHE A 119 4.66 17.27 3.59
N ARG A 120 3.43 16.74 3.59
CA ARG A 120 2.26 17.41 4.15
C ARG A 120 1.66 16.66 5.32
N ASN A 121 1.85 15.36 5.38
CA ASN A 121 1.26 14.48 6.38
C ASN A 121 2.39 13.78 7.15
N GLU A 122 2.50 14.07 8.44
CA GLU A 122 3.55 13.54 9.32
C GLU A 122 3.54 12.00 9.37
N ARG A 123 2.36 11.40 9.46
CA ARG A 123 2.20 9.93 9.46
C ARG A 123 2.72 9.30 8.17
N ILE A 124 2.39 9.91 7.03
CA ILE A 124 2.88 9.45 5.72
C ILE A 124 4.39 9.67 5.62
N SER A 125 4.90 10.79 6.10
CA SER A 125 6.34 11.06 6.15
C SER A 125 7.09 9.98 6.93
N GLU A 126 6.61 9.60 8.11
CA GLU A 126 7.18 8.52 8.91
C GLU A 126 7.21 7.18 8.18
N VAL A 127 6.07 6.79 7.58
CA VAL A 127 5.94 5.54 6.81
C VAL A 127 6.87 5.56 5.61
N THR A 128 6.88 6.65 4.83
CA THR A 128 7.73 6.78 3.64
C THR A 128 9.21 6.70 4.01
N THR A 129 9.61 7.37 5.10
CA THR A 129 10.99 7.35 5.59
C THR A 129 11.39 5.94 6.04
N ARG A 130 10.50 5.23 6.76
CA ARG A 130 10.73 3.86 7.18
C ARG A 130 10.96 2.95 5.97
N HIS A 131 10.05 2.97 4.98
CA HIS A 131 10.18 2.16 3.77
C HIS A 131 11.38 2.53 2.90
N GLN A 132 11.81 3.78 2.90
CA GLN A 132 13.03 4.20 2.19
C GLN A 132 14.30 3.77 2.91
N LEU A 133 14.30 3.75 4.24
CA LEU A 133 15.46 3.38 5.06
C LEU A 133 15.57 1.87 5.27
N ASP A 134 14.44 1.20 5.45
CA ASP A 134 14.36 -0.25 5.74
C ASP A 134 14.20 -1.09 4.48
N GLY A 135 13.88 -0.45 3.35
CA GLY A 135 13.71 -1.15 2.08
C GLY A 135 15.03 -1.68 1.51
N ILE A 136 14.88 -2.59 0.59
CA ILE A 136 15.88 -3.37 -0.20
C ILE A 136 17.22 -2.67 -0.47
N HIS A 137 17.23 -1.33 -0.50
CA HIS A 137 18.43 -0.55 -0.76
C HIS A 137 19.47 -0.68 0.35
N ARG A 138 19.06 -0.81 1.62
CA ARG A 138 19.99 -0.88 2.73
C ARG A 138 20.75 -2.20 2.77
N GLU A 139 20.06 -3.31 2.61
CA GLU A 139 20.67 -4.64 2.67
C GLU A 139 21.38 -5.02 1.37
N ALA A 140 20.78 -4.68 0.23
CA ALA A 140 21.43 -4.87 -1.06
C ALA A 140 22.70 -4.02 -1.19
N PHE A 141 22.71 -2.78 -0.70
CA PHE A 141 23.89 -1.92 -0.70
C PHE A 141 24.96 -2.42 0.28
N ALA A 142 24.55 -2.89 1.47
CA ALA A 142 25.46 -3.44 2.47
C ALA A 142 26.08 -4.78 2.04
N ALA A 143 25.39 -5.55 1.20
CA ALA A 143 25.91 -6.82 0.67
C ALA A 143 26.88 -6.66 -0.52
N PHE A 144 26.94 -5.46 -1.12
CA PHE A 144 27.81 -5.15 -2.28
C PHE A 144 28.96 -4.20 -1.96
N LEU A 145 29.05 -3.71 -0.72
CA LEU A 145 30.24 -3.00 -0.20
C LEU A 145 31.16 -3.94 0.55
#